data_db8e7ae5534ee96f5ccfc994ec226c5b
#
_entry.id   db8e7ae5534ee96f5ccfc994ec226c5b
#
_cell.length_a   1.000
_cell.length_b   1.000
_cell.length_c   1.000
_cell.angle_alpha   90.00
_cell.angle_beta   90.00
_cell.angle_gamma   90.00
#
_symmetry.space_group_name_H-M   'P 1'
#
loop_
_entity.id
_entity.type
_entity.pdbx_description
1 polymer ?
#
loop_
_entity_poly.entity_id
_entity_poly.type
_entity_poly.pdbx_seq_one_letter_code
_entity_poly.pdbx_strand_id
1 'polypeptide(L)'
;NIDDVIIFYRDGTYKVTRVAEKVYIGETERSKAEKKKAEIVHIAVFKKNDQRTIYNVVYRDGKDGAYYIKRFNVTSITHDREYDLTRGEKGSKIQYFTANPNGEAEVIKVTLKPNPKLRRIFFDKSFSELAVKGRASKGNLLTRLDVLRITLKSHGGSTLGGRKVWFDPDVQRLNFDERGNYLGEFHTDDLVLVVLDNGDFYTTNFDPNNHYESTGILRVEKFSEDKVWTAVLFDADNDNNLYIKRFTFERAAQTRHLNFMGDNPACRFVALSSEAYPRFEVTYGAPDDFREPLVIDAEEFIGVKSYKAKGKRVTTLNVAKVTELKPTRFPEPTEEEAEYSEEGNDTPDSGAPTSDEPVQTVDPPSQTEDDLMDDLTGQLKLF
;
A
#
# COMPACT_ATOMS: atom_id res chain seq x y z
N ASN A 1 -21.16 13.50 4.45
CA ASN A 1 -20.08 14.27 3.82
C ASN A 1 -20.45 14.48 2.36
N ILE A 2 -20.42 15.73 1.90
CA ILE A 2 -20.67 16.06 0.49
C ILE A 2 -19.29 15.96 -0.19
N ASP A 3 -19.18 15.05 -1.17
CA ASP A 3 -17.96 14.85 -1.92
C ASP A 3 -17.70 16.00 -2.90
N ASP A 4 -16.43 16.25 -3.17
CA ASP A 4 -15.99 17.16 -4.20
C ASP A 4 -15.62 16.36 -5.46
N VAL A 5 -15.76 16.96 -6.64
CA VAL A 5 -15.41 16.36 -7.93
C VAL A 5 -14.42 17.24 -8.66
N ILE A 6 -13.30 16.65 -9.11
CA ILE A 6 -12.31 17.30 -9.97
C ILE A 6 -12.61 16.98 -11.43
N ILE A 7 -12.55 18.00 -12.28
CA ILE A 7 -12.87 17.89 -13.70
C ILE A 7 -11.74 18.54 -14.51
N PHE A 8 -11.14 17.77 -15.41
CA PHE A 8 -10.11 18.25 -16.33
C PHE A 8 -10.67 18.36 -17.73
N TYR A 9 -10.33 19.46 -18.39
CA TYR A 9 -10.82 19.77 -19.74
C TYR A 9 -9.69 19.71 -20.78
N ARG A 10 -10.09 19.44 -22.02
CA ARG A 10 -9.18 19.33 -23.16
C ARG A 10 -8.39 20.60 -23.44
N ASP A 11 -8.95 21.76 -23.12
CA ASP A 11 -8.30 23.07 -23.27
C ASP A 11 -7.18 23.35 -22.27
N GLY A 12 -6.92 22.39 -21.35
CA GLY A 12 -5.89 22.47 -20.33
C GLY A 12 -6.34 23.13 -19.04
N THR A 13 -7.62 23.46 -18.90
CA THR A 13 -8.16 23.94 -17.63
C THR A 13 -8.69 22.80 -16.77
N TYR A 14 -8.83 23.04 -15.46
CA TYR A 14 -9.52 22.15 -14.55
C TYR A 14 -10.17 22.95 -13.42
N LYS A 15 -11.20 22.37 -12.81
CA LYS A 15 -11.85 22.91 -11.61
C LYS A 15 -12.28 21.80 -10.68
N VAL A 16 -12.52 22.15 -9.41
CA VAL A 16 -13.14 21.27 -8.42
C VAL A 16 -14.45 21.90 -7.97
N THR A 17 -15.50 21.13 -8.00
CA THR A 17 -16.85 21.55 -7.62
C THR A 17 -17.47 20.57 -6.64
N ARG A 18 -18.38 21.04 -5.80
CA ARG A 18 -19.14 20.15 -4.90
C ARG A 18 -20.17 19.37 -5.68
N VAL A 19 -20.38 18.11 -5.27
CA VAL A 19 -21.49 17.32 -5.78
C VAL A 19 -22.79 17.94 -5.29
N ALA A 20 -23.69 18.21 -6.24
CA ALA A 20 -25.05 18.65 -5.98
C ALA A 20 -26.00 17.89 -6.92
N GLU A 21 -27.30 17.97 -6.66
CA GLU A 21 -28.32 17.28 -7.43
C GLU A 21 -28.21 17.55 -8.95
N LYS A 22 -27.82 18.78 -9.31
CA LYS A 22 -27.59 19.18 -10.70
C LYS A 22 -26.51 20.26 -10.78
N VAL A 23 -25.39 19.94 -11.45
CA VAL A 23 -24.28 20.89 -11.71
C VAL A 23 -23.96 20.88 -13.20
N TYR A 24 -23.92 22.07 -13.83
CA TYR A 24 -23.49 22.19 -15.21
C TYR A 24 -21.98 22.35 -15.31
N ILE A 25 -21.34 21.40 -15.98
CA ILE A 25 -19.88 21.29 -16.09
C ILE A 25 -19.37 21.43 -17.53
N GLY A 26 -20.25 21.73 -18.50
CA GLY A 26 -19.94 21.74 -19.93
C GLY A 26 -19.26 23.01 -20.43
N GLU A 27 -18.84 23.95 -19.55
CA GLU A 27 -18.21 25.21 -19.95
C GLU A 27 -16.99 25.55 -19.09
N THR A 28 -15.99 26.15 -19.74
CA THR A 28 -14.82 26.80 -19.14
C THR A 28 -14.77 28.25 -19.63
N GLU A 29 -14.04 29.13 -18.97
CA GLU A 29 -13.86 30.52 -19.45
C GLU A 29 -13.29 30.56 -20.87
N ARG A 30 -12.35 29.65 -21.19
CA ARG A 30 -11.82 29.49 -22.55
C ARG A 30 -12.85 29.05 -23.53
N SER A 31 -13.65 28.04 -23.20
CA SER A 31 -14.69 27.53 -24.11
C SER A 31 -15.77 28.55 -24.39
N LYS A 32 -16.13 29.38 -23.41
CA LYS A 32 -17.02 30.54 -23.59
C LYS A 32 -16.46 31.56 -24.56
N ALA A 33 -15.17 31.94 -24.37
CA ALA A 33 -14.49 32.88 -25.26
C ALA A 33 -14.40 32.39 -26.72
N GLU A 34 -14.27 31.05 -26.89
CA GLU A 34 -14.23 30.41 -28.23
C GLU A 34 -15.60 30.01 -28.77
N LYS A 35 -16.68 30.24 -28.03
CA LYS A 35 -18.07 29.83 -28.34
C LYS A 35 -18.18 28.34 -28.68
N LYS A 36 -17.46 27.50 -27.90
CA LYS A 36 -17.45 26.04 -28.04
C LYS A 36 -17.82 25.39 -26.71
N LYS A 37 -18.32 24.14 -26.77
CA LYS A 37 -18.48 23.34 -25.56
C LYS A 37 -17.12 22.87 -25.05
N ALA A 38 -16.93 22.85 -23.72
CA ALA A 38 -15.75 22.29 -23.10
C ALA A 38 -15.77 20.77 -23.23
N GLU A 39 -14.68 20.20 -23.70
CA GLU A 39 -14.48 18.74 -23.80
C GLU A 39 -13.82 18.25 -22.51
N ILE A 40 -14.49 17.37 -21.76
CA ILE A 40 -13.97 16.78 -20.53
C ILE A 40 -13.03 15.64 -20.91
N VAL A 41 -11.84 15.61 -20.34
CA VAL A 41 -10.86 14.54 -20.52
C VAL A 41 -10.79 13.60 -19.31
N HIS A 42 -11.13 14.09 -18.11
CA HIS A 42 -11.16 13.28 -16.90
C HIS A 42 -12.11 13.89 -15.87
N ILE A 43 -12.83 13.04 -15.13
CA ILE A 43 -13.66 13.40 -14.01
C ILE A 43 -13.53 12.34 -12.92
N ALA A 44 -13.31 12.75 -11.67
CA ALA A 44 -13.16 11.85 -10.54
C ALA A 44 -13.55 12.52 -9.22
N VAL A 45 -13.78 11.72 -8.18
CA VAL A 45 -13.94 12.24 -6.82
C VAL A 45 -12.61 12.87 -6.38
N PHE A 46 -12.69 14.09 -5.84
CA PHE A 46 -11.54 14.83 -5.34
C PHE A 46 -11.36 14.59 -3.84
N LYS A 47 -10.20 14.09 -3.47
CA LYS A 47 -9.79 13.94 -2.07
C LYS A 47 -8.84 15.07 -1.69
N LYS A 48 -9.27 15.94 -0.77
CA LYS A 48 -8.43 17.02 -0.26
C LYS A 48 -7.19 16.45 0.44
N ASN A 49 -6.03 17.08 0.20
CA ASN A 49 -4.73 16.67 0.74
C ASN A 49 -4.21 15.31 0.21
N ASP A 50 -4.81 14.75 -0.83
CA ASP A 50 -4.29 13.55 -1.47
C ASP A 50 -2.97 13.88 -2.20
N GLN A 51 -1.86 13.35 -1.69
CA GLN A 51 -0.53 13.52 -2.26
C GLN A 51 -0.15 12.36 -3.18
N ARG A 52 -0.92 11.26 -3.17
CA ARG A 52 -0.59 10.04 -3.91
C ARG A 52 -1.17 10.00 -5.32
N THR A 53 -2.30 10.66 -5.56
CA THR A 53 -2.84 10.77 -6.92
C THR A 53 -1.99 11.71 -7.75
N ILE A 54 -1.25 11.13 -8.68
CA ILE A 54 -0.39 11.86 -9.63
C ILE A 54 -1.05 11.86 -10.99
N TYR A 55 -1.14 13.06 -11.57
CA TYR A 55 -1.64 13.26 -12.93
C TYR A 55 -0.47 13.34 -13.91
N ASN A 56 -0.48 12.47 -14.92
CA ASN A 56 0.48 12.46 -16.02
C ASN A 56 -0.16 13.13 -17.22
N VAL A 57 0.47 14.17 -17.74
CA VAL A 57 -0.09 15.01 -18.79
C VAL A 57 0.90 15.31 -19.88
N VAL A 58 0.46 15.20 -21.13
CA VAL A 58 1.12 15.82 -22.28
C VAL A 58 0.17 16.84 -22.89
N TYR A 59 0.66 18.06 -23.09
CA TYR A 59 -0.11 19.13 -23.70
C TYR A 59 0.68 19.87 -24.79
N ARG A 60 -0.03 20.42 -25.75
CA ARG A 60 0.52 21.37 -26.73
C ARG A 60 0.27 22.78 -26.22
N ASP A 61 1.30 23.63 -26.25
CA ASP A 61 1.24 25.01 -25.76
C ASP A 61 0.96 25.96 -26.92
N GLY A 62 -0.31 26.35 -27.06
CA GLY A 62 -0.78 27.11 -28.22
C GLY A 62 -1.07 26.26 -29.45
N LYS A 63 -1.66 26.90 -30.49
CA LYS A 63 -2.09 26.21 -31.71
C LYS A 63 -0.92 25.60 -32.50
N ASP A 64 0.23 26.29 -32.57
CA ASP A 64 1.40 25.90 -33.32
C ASP A 64 2.65 25.73 -32.43
N GLY A 65 2.44 25.64 -31.10
CA GLY A 65 3.50 25.56 -30.13
C GLY A 65 4.04 24.16 -29.92
N ALA A 66 5.05 24.06 -29.06
CA ALA A 66 5.70 22.82 -28.70
C ALA A 66 4.86 21.96 -27.73
N TYR A 67 5.20 20.70 -27.67
CA TYR A 67 4.59 19.76 -26.73
C TYR A 67 5.41 19.66 -25.45
N TYR A 68 4.71 19.69 -24.32
CA TYR A 68 5.28 19.56 -22.98
C TYR A 68 4.70 18.37 -22.27
N ILE A 69 5.53 17.76 -21.41
CA ILE A 69 5.16 16.62 -20.57
C ILE A 69 5.43 16.98 -19.12
N LYS A 70 4.50 16.61 -18.23
CA LYS A 70 4.66 16.83 -16.78
C LYS A 70 3.89 15.84 -15.94
N ARG A 71 4.32 15.73 -14.69
CA ARG A 71 3.65 15.04 -13.59
C ARG A 71 3.34 16.05 -12.49
N PHE A 72 2.16 15.98 -11.92
CA PHE A 72 1.76 16.86 -10.83
C PHE A 72 0.67 16.23 -9.99
N ASN A 73 0.50 16.74 -8.76
CA ASN A 73 -0.63 16.44 -7.90
C ASN A 73 -1.49 17.69 -7.67
N VAL A 74 -2.70 17.49 -7.15
CA VAL A 74 -3.62 18.55 -6.74
C VAL A 74 -4.03 18.29 -5.30
N THR A 75 -3.38 18.97 -4.35
CA THR A 75 -3.61 18.77 -2.92
C THR A 75 -4.58 19.78 -2.32
N SER A 76 -4.63 20.99 -2.89
CA SER A 76 -5.47 22.09 -2.41
C SER A 76 -6.10 22.86 -3.56
N ILE A 77 -7.32 23.33 -3.33
CA ILE A 77 -8.11 24.06 -4.33
C ILE A 77 -8.99 25.12 -3.63
N THR A 78 -9.50 26.03 -4.46
CA THR A 78 -10.68 26.82 -4.14
C THR A 78 -11.82 26.30 -5.02
N HIS A 79 -12.99 26.02 -4.43
CA HIS A 79 -14.15 25.51 -5.15
C HIS A 79 -14.54 26.44 -6.29
N ASP A 80 -14.98 25.83 -7.39
CA ASP A 80 -15.47 26.49 -8.61
C ASP A 80 -14.49 27.46 -9.30
N ARG A 81 -13.28 27.58 -8.76
CA ARG A 81 -12.20 28.32 -9.43
C ARG A 81 -11.59 27.47 -10.54
N GLU A 82 -11.43 28.06 -11.72
CA GLU A 82 -10.69 27.45 -12.79
C GLU A 82 -9.17 27.64 -12.63
N TYR A 83 -8.45 26.57 -12.88
CA TYR A 83 -6.99 26.52 -12.88
C TYR A 83 -6.49 26.07 -14.24
N ASP A 84 -5.33 26.55 -14.64
CA ASP A 84 -4.71 26.24 -15.91
C ASP A 84 -3.50 25.35 -15.73
N LEU A 85 -3.45 24.25 -16.46
CA LEU A 85 -2.33 23.32 -16.54
C LEU A 85 -1.29 23.73 -17.60
N THR A 86 -1.69 24.59 -18.53
CA THR A 86 -0.85 25.10 -19.61
C THR A 86 -0.28 26.47 -19.24
N ARG A 87 0.27 27.19 -20.18
CA ARG A 87 0.74 28.57 -19.95
C ARG A 87 -0.28 29.64 -20.33
N GLY A 88 -1.49 29.21 -20.65
CA GLY A 88 -2.54 30.14 -21.01
C GLY A 88 -2.57 30.56 -22.49
N GLU A 89 -1.65 30.05 -23.31
CA GLU A 89 -1.61 30.37 -24.73
C GLU A 89 -2.89 29.90 -25.44
N LYS A 90 -3.43 30.78 -26.29
CA LYS A 90 -4.65 30.46 -27.04
C LYS A 90 -4.46 29.24 -27.93
N GLY A 91 -5.38 28.29 -27.83
CA GLY A 91 -5.33 27.04 -28.58
C GLY A 91 -4.46 25.95 -27.95
N SER A 92 -4.01 26.14 -26.71
CA SER A 92 -3.41 25.07 -25.94
C SER A 92 -4.37 23.91 -25.77
N LYS A 93 -3.83 22.66 -25.80
CA LYS A 93 -4.66 21.46 -25.81
C LYS A 93 -3.96 20.29 -25.15
N ILE A 94 -4.67 19.58 -24.24
CA ILE A 94 -4.21 18.32 -23.69
C ILE A 94 -4.26 17.25 -24.78
N GLN A 95 -3.14 16.53 -24.96
CA GLN A 95 -2.99 15.45 -25.94
C GLN A 95 -3.04 14.06 -25.28
N TYR A 96 -2.59 13.98 -24.03
CA TYR A 96 -2.59 12.77 -23.24
C TYR A 96 -2.83 13.13 -21.78
N PHE A 97 -3.62 12.31 -21.08
CA PHE A 97 -3.94 12.52 -19.67
C PHE A 97 -4.22 11.18 -19.00
N THR A 98 -3.62 10.95 -17.83
CA THR A 98 -3.97 9.85 -16.94
C THR A 98 -3.93 10.31 -15.49
N ALA A 99 -4.77 9.70 -14.68
CA ALA A 99 -4.77 9.86 -13.22
C ALA A 99 -4.27 8.56 -12.59
N ASN A 100 -3.25 8.65 -11.75
CA ASN A 100 -2.54 7.53 -11.18
C ASN A 100 -2.63 7.59 -9.65
N PRO A 101 -3.57 6.86 -9.02
CA PRO A 101 -3.88 6.99 -7.57
C PRO A 101 -2.73 6.62 -6.64
N ASN A 102 -1.74 5.89 -7.14
CA ASN A 102 -0.56 5.50 -6.37
C ASN A 102 0.75 6.00 -7.00
N GLY A 103 0.68 7.04 -7.83
CA GLY A 103 1.83 7.66 -8.46
C GLY A 103 2.52 6.78 -9.51
N GLU A 104 1.79 5.91 -10.18
CA GLU A 104 2.31 5.07 -11.24
C GLU A 104 2.89 5.92 -12.38
N ALA A 105 4.00 5.45 -12.93
CA ALA A 105 4.75 6.14 -13.98
C ALA A 105 4.79 5.32 -15.26
N GLU A 106 3.77 5.46 -16.05
CA GLU A 106 3.59 4.77 -17.32
C GLU A 106 4.59 5.17 -18.39
N VAL A 107 4.75 4.34 -19.41
CA VAL A 107 5.49 4.61 -20.62
C VAL A 107 4.50 4.89 -21.74
N ILE A 108 4.69 6.01 -22.43
CA ILE A 108 3.88 6.40 -23.59
C ILE A 108 4.67 6.26 -24.89
N LYS A 109 3.96 5.91 -25.96
CA LYS A 109 4.46 5.96 -27.33
C LYS A 109 3.95 7.21 -28.01
N VAL A 110 4.87 8.07 -28.41
CA VAL A 110 4.60 9.32 -29.16
C VAL A 110 4.83 9.06 -30.62
N THR A 111 3.79 9.21 -31.45
CA THR A 111 3.86 9.08 -32.89
C THR A 111 3.81 10.48 -33.51
N LEU A 112 4.81 10.84 -34.30
CA LEU A 112 4.91 12.11 -34.97
C LEU A 112 4.17 12.09 -36.31
N LYS A 113 3.75 13.25 -36.78
CA LYS A 113 3.25 13.37 -38.16
C LYS A 113 4.38 13.08 -39.17
N PRO A 114 4.10 12.27 -40.21
CA PRO A 114 5.09 11.96 -41.22
C PRO A 114 5.68 13.23 -41.85
N ASN A 115 6.99 13.31 -41.91
CA ASN A 115 7.73 14.36 -42.57
C ASN A 115 8.95 13.73 -43.24
N PRO A 116 9.24 14.01 -44.54
CA PRO A 116 10.36 13.40 -45.26
C PRO A 116 11.74 13.61 -44.63
N LYS A 117 11.87 14.62 -43.75
CA LYS A 117 13.12 14.93 -43.05
C LYS A 117 13.29 14.10 -41.74
N LEU A 118 12.27 13.35 -41.33
CA LEU A 118 12.31 12.58 -40.10
C LEU A 118 12.83 11.15 -40.34
N ARG A 119 13.90 10.77 -39.63
CA ARG A 119 14.43 9.40 -39.64
C ARG A 119 13.59 8.46 -38.80
N ARG A 120 12.95 8.96 -37.75
CA ARG A 120 12.07 8.20 -36.84
C ARG A 120 10.75 8.94 -36.67
N ILE A 121 9.65 8.24 -36.87
CA ILE A 121 8.30 8.80 -36.76
C ILE A 121 7.64 8.48 -35.40
N PHE A 122 8.30 7.77 -34.51
CA PHE A 122 7.85 7.52 -33.16
C PHE A 122 9.02 7.41 -32.19
N PHE A 123 8.74 7.65 -30.91
CA PHE A 123 9.64 7.40 -29.79
C PHE A 123 8.81 7.10 -28.53
N ASP A 124 9.44 6.44 -27.57
CA ASP A 124 8.85 6.15 -26.27
C ASP A 124 9.35 7.18 -25.26
N LYS A 125 8.49 7.50 -24.29
CA LYS A 125 8.85 8.36 -23.16
C LYS A 125 8.25 7.81 -21.87
N SER A 126 9.09 7.63 -20.86
CA SER A 126 8.65 7.22 -19.52
C SER A 126 8.34 8.43 -18.66
N PHE A 127 7.23 8.36 -17.92
CA PHE A 127 6.92 9.35 -16.90
C PHE A 127 7.80 9.19 -15.64
N SER A 128 8.44 8.04 -15.41
CA SER A 128 9.34 7.81 -14.26
C SER A 128 10.57 8.74 -14.28
N GLU A 129 10.98 9.20 -15.48
CA GLU A 129 12.09 10.15 -15.64
C GLU A 129 11.74 11.58 -15.21
N LEU A 130 10.47 11.83 -14.86
CA LEU A 130 9.97 13.17 -14.56
C LEU A 130 9.68 13.29 -13.06
N ALA A 131 10.26 14.30 -12.42
CA ALA A 131 9.89 14.67 -11.07
C ALA A 131 8.44 15.16 -11.00
N VAL A 132 7.73 14.79 -9.92
CA VAL A 132 6.42 15.36 -9.59
C VAL A 132 6.62 16.80 -9.15
N LYS A 133 5.98 17.75 -9.85
CA LYS A 133 6.09 19.19 -9.58
C LYS A 133 4.70 19.79 -9.32
N GLY A 134 4.67 21.04 -8.89
CA GLY A 134 3.41 21.76 -8.70
C GLY A 134 2.61 21.90 -10.01
N ARG A 135 1.28 21.93 -9.90
CA ARG A 135 0.33 22.02 -11.03
C ARG A 135 0.60 23.17 -12.00
N ALA A 136 1.12 24.31 -11.51
CA ALA A 136 1.44 25.49 -12.33
C ALA A 136 2.77 25.36 -13.10
N SER A 137 3.54 24.28 -12.90
CA SER A 137 4.80 24.07 -13.63
C SER A 137 4.54 23.88 -15.13
N LYS A 138 5.45 24.40 -15.96
CA LYS A 138 5.40 24.19 -17.41
C LYS A 138 5.60 22.74 -17.80
N GLY A 139 6.38 22.00 -17.03
CA GLY A 139 6.86 20.67 -17.39
C GLY A 139 8.10 20.70 -18.27
N ASN A 140 8.49 19.54 -18.76
CA ASN A 140 9.65 19.36 -19.63
C ASN A 140 9.23 19.39 -21.10
N LEU A 141 10.11 19.88 -21.96
CA LEU A 141 9.87 19.85 -23.40
C LEU A 141 9.86 18.39 -23.88
N LEU A 142 8.76 17.97 -24.50
CA LEU A 142 8.65 16.64 -25.09
C LEU A 142 9.16 16.67 -26.56
N THR A 143 8.57 17.53 -27.37
CA THR A 143 8.98 17.72 -28.77
C THR A 143 8.47 19.04 -29.33
N ARG A 144 9.18 19.57 -30.34
CA ARG A 144 8.73 20.70 -31.16
C ARG A 144 8.08 20.24 -32.48
N LEU A 145 8.13 18.94 -32.76
CA LEU A 145 7.56 18.36 -33.95
C LEU A 145 6.06 18.08 -33.76
N ASP A 146 5.32 18.11 -34.84
CA ASP A 146 3.89 17.82 -34.80
C ASP A 146 3.64 16.36 -34.41
N VAL A 147 2.87 16.19 -33.37
CA VAL A 147 2.44 14.87 -32.89
C VAL A 147 1.16 14.46 -33.60
N LEU A 148 1.13 13.23 -34.09
CA LEU A 148 -0.05 12.62 -34.69
C LEU A 148 -0.96 12.03 -33.58
N ARG A 149 -0.36 11.23 -32.69
CA ARG A 149 -1.06 10.60 -31.54
C ARG A 149 -0.09 10.23 -30.43
N ILE A 150 -0.64 10.10 -29.22
CA ILE A 150 0.05 9.56 -28.04
C ILE A 150 -0.79 8.42 -27.51
N THR A 151 -0.15 7.28 -27.25
CA THR A 151 -0.80 6.06 -26.73
C THR A 151 -0.03 5.52 -25.54
N LEU A 152 -0.72 4.90 -24.60
CA LEU A 152 -0.10 4.10 -23.56
C LEU A 152 0.66 2.95 -24.21
N LYS A 153 1.92 2.75 -23.82
CA LYS A 153 2.74 1.61 -24.23
C LYS A 153 2.77 0.53 -23.14
N SER A 154 3.03 0.92 -21.91
CA SER A 154 3.03 0.03 -20.76
C SER A 154 2.71 0.79 -19.48
N HIS A 155 2.07 0.12 -18.55
CA HIS A 155 1.94 0.62 -17.20
C HIS A 155 3.31 0.56 -16.50
N GLY A 156 3.58 1.54 -15.65
CA GLY A 156 4.78 1.58 -14.81
C GLY A 156 4.43 1.38 -13.35
N GLY A 157 5.44 1.12 -12.53
CA GLY A 157 5.31 1.04 -11.09
C GLY A 157 5.11 2.41 -10.43
N SER A 158 4.77 2.39 -9.14
CA SER A 158 4.71 3.59 -8.31
C SER A 158 6.09 4.22 -8.16
N THR A 159 6.14 5.56 -8.23
CA THR A 159 7.37 6.33 -7.97
C THR A 159 7.36 7.02 -6.60
N LEU A 160 6.34 6.74 -5.78
CA LEU A 160 6.13 7.39 -4.49
C LEU A 160 6.54 6.51 -3.29
N GLY A 161 7.17 5.36 -3.55
CA GLY A 161 7.46 4.35 -2.55
C GLY A 161 6.23 3.50 -2.18
N GLY A 162 6.40 2.60 -1.22
CA GLY A 162 5.34 1.72 -0.76
C GLY A 162 4.16 2.48 -0.14
N ARG A 163 2.99 1.86 -0.16
CA ARG A 163 1.80 2.35 0.52
C ARG A 163 1.53 1.48 1.73
N LYS A 164 1.46 2.09 2.90
CA LYS A 164 1.08 1.40 4.13
C LYS A 164 -0.38 0.96 4.04
N VAL A 165 -0.65 -0.29 4.38
CA VAL A 165 -1.97 -0.92 4.27
C VAL A 165 -2.33 -1.56 5.60
N TRP A 166 -3.59 -1.38 6.03
CA TRP A 166 -4.17 -2.00 7.22
C TRP A 166 -5.40 -2.80 6.83
N PHE A 167 -5.68 -3.84 7.58
CA PHE A 167 -6.92 -4.60 7.50
C PHE A 167 -7.77 -4.32 8.75
N ASP A 168 -8.97 -3.81 8.53
CA ASP A 168 -9.94 -3.57 9.59
C ASP A 168 -10.88 -4.80 9.71
N PRO A 169 -10.74 -5.59 10.79
CA PRO A 169 -11.55 -6.80 10.97
C PRO A 169 -13.02 -6.52 11.32
N ASP A 170 -13.37 -5.30 11.75
CA ASP A 170 -14.74 -4.95 12.10
C ASP A 170 -15.61 -4.69 10.86
N VAL A 171 -15.01 -4.11 9.83
CA VAL A 171 -15.69 -3.83 8.56
C VAL A 171 -15.22 -4.71 7.42
N GLN A 172 -14.22 -5.56 7.65
CA GLN A 172 -13.62 -6.52 6.71
C GLN A 172 -13.17 -5.90 5.41
N ARG A 173 -12.40 -4.82 5.56
CA ARG A 173 -11.84 -4.07 4.45
C ARG A 173 -10.41 -3.65 4.73
N LEU A 174 -9.70 -3.45 3.63
CA LEU A 174 -8.42 -2.75 3.68
C LEU A 174 -8.67 -1.24 3.82
N ASN A 175 -7.73 -0.58 4.46
CA ASN A 175 -7.71 0.87 4.55
C ASN A 175 -6.26 1.40 4.58
N PHE A 176 -6.16 2.72 4.47
CA PHE A 176 -4.90 3.46 4.52
C PHE A 176 -4.88 4.49 5.65
N ASP A 177 -5.83 4.37 6.58
CA ASP A 177 -6.14 5.32 7.64
C ASP A 177 -5.72 4.79 9.01
N GLU A 178 -4.79 3.82 9.04
CA GLU A 178 -4.21 3.24 10.26
C GLU A 178 -5.23 2.53 11.18
N ARG A 179 -6.32 1.98 10.60
CA ARG A 179 -7.33 1.25 11.36
C ARG A 179 -7.16 -0.25 11.23
N GLY A 180 -7.12 -0.94 12.38
CA GLY A 180 -6.99 -2.40 12.47
C GLY A 180 -5.55 -2.89 12.39
N ASN A 181 -5.35 -4.04 11.75
CA ASN A 181 -4.08 -4.74 11.70
C ASN A 181 -3.19 -4.20 10.57
N TYR A 182 -1.97 -3.80 10.87
CA TYR A 182 -0.99 -3.37 9.88
C TYR A 182 -0.48 -4.56 9.08
N LEU A 183 -0.58 -4.48 7.75
CA LEU A 183 -0.15 -5.53 6.83
C LEU A 183 1.22 -5.28 6.19
N GLY A 184 1.77 -4.07 6.33
CA GLY A 184 3.03 -3.67 5.73
C GLY A 184 2.91 -2.60 4.65
N GLU A 185 4.04 -2.31 4.00
CA GLU A 185 4.10 -1.43 2.83
C GLU A 185 3.91 -2.24 1.55
N PHE A 186 3.00 -1.78 0.69
CA PHE A 186 2.63 -2.42 -0.57
C PHE A 186 3.06 -1.57 -1.76
N HIS A 187 3.72 -2.20 -2.72
CA HIS A 187 4.03 -1.66 -4.03
C HIS A 187 2.95 -2.08 -5.04
N THR A 188 3.03 -1.58 -6.25
CA THR A 188 1.97 -1.74 -7.27
C THR A 188 1.59 -3.20 -7.55
N ASP A 189 2.56 -4.11 -7.52
CA ASP A 189 2.37 -5.53 -7.87
C ASP A 189 2.17 -6.44 -6.65
N ASP A 190 2.22 -5.87 -5.44
CA ASP A 190 2.03 -6.63 -4.21
C ASP A 190 0.57 -7.07 -4.07
N LEU A 191 0.41 -8.25 -3.50
CA LEU A 191 -0.90 -8.86 -3.27
C LEU A 191 -1.13 -9.07 -1.78
N VAL A 192 -2.41 -9.16 -1.42
CA VAL A 192 -2.89 -9.56 -0.11
C VAL A 192 -3.22 -11.05 -0.16
N LEU A 193 -2.68 -11.83 0.77
CA LEU A 193 -3.07 -13.21 1.01
C LEU A 193 -4.22 -13.25 2.01
N VAL A 194 -5.25 -14.01 1.68
CA VAL A 194 -6.38 -14.32 2.58
C VAL A 194 -6.43 -15.83 2.76
N VAL A 195 -6.46 -16.27 4.01
CA VAL A 195 -6.57 -17.68 4.38
C VAL A 195 -7.79 -17.86 5.27
N LEU A 196 -8.62 -18.84 4.94
CA LEU A 196 -9.86 -19.18 5.66
C LEU A 196 -9.68 -20.40 6.55
N ASP A 197 -10.51 -20.53 7.56
CA ASP A 197 -10.49 -21.63 8.55
C ASP A 197 -10.90 -22.98 7.97
N ASN A 198 -11.61 -22.99 6.81
CA ASN A 198 -11.92 -24.20 6.05
C ASN A 198 -10.75 -24.68 5.18
N GLY A 199 -9.59 -24.01 5.23
CA GLY A 199 -8.41 -24.32 4.43
C GLY A 199 -8.35 -23.66 3.08
N ASP A 200 -9.35 -22.89 2.69
CA ASP A 200 -9.32 -22.12 1.46
C ASP A 200 -8.36 -20.93 1.58
N PHE A 201 -7.75 -20.56 0.46
CA PHE A 201 -6.95 -19.36 0.36
C PHE A 201 -7.02 -18.74 -1.04
N TYR A 202 -6.79 -17.44 -1.11
CA TYR A 202 -6.72 -16.69 -2.35
C TYR A 202 -5.87 -15.42 -2.18
N THR A 203 -5.54 -14.77 -3.30
CA THR A 203 -4.82 -13.50 -3.31
C THR A 203 -5.64 -12.42 -4.01
N THR A 204 -5.58 -11.19 -3.48
CA THR A 204 -6.20 -10.01 -4.08
C THR A 204 -5.20 -8.88 -4.24
N ASN A 205 -5.53 -7.89 -5.06
CA ASN A 205 -4.87 -6.59 -4.98
C ASN A 205 -5.26 -5.89 -3.66
N PHE A 206 -4.53 -4.84 -3.29
CA PHE A 206 -4.80 -4.08 -2.06
C PHE A 206 -5.77 -2.90 -2.27
N ASP A 207 -6.82 -3.10 -3.06
CA ASP A 207 -7.87 -2.10 -3.25
C ASP A 207 -8.76 -2.02 -1.99
N PRO A 208 -8.95 -0.83 -1.38
CA PRO A 208 -9.83 -0.67 -0.21
C PRO A 208 -11.31 -0.94 -0.51
N ASN A 209 -11.70 -1.02 -1.79
CA ASN A 209 -13.05 -1.41 -2.18
C ASN A 209 -13.28 -2.93 -2.20
N ASN A 210 -12.22 -3.74 -2.05
CA ASN A 210 -12.38 -5.17 -1.95
C ASN A 210 -13.18 -5.52 -0.69
N HIS A 211 -14.10 -6.48 -0.84
CA HIS A 211 -14.84 -7.08 0.26
C HIS A 211 -14.25 -8.45 0.58
N TYR A 212 -14.05 -8.70 1.85
CA TYR A 212 -13.60 -9.98 2.38
C TYR A 212 -14.74 -10.69 3.11
N GLU A 213 -14.57 -11.96 3.40
CA GLU A 213 -15.58 -12.78 4.09
C GLU A 213 -15.89 -12.22 5.48
N SER A 214 -17.17 -12.29 5.88
CA SER A 214 -17.60 -11.80 7.20
C SER A 214 -17.26 -12.74 8.34
N THR A 215 -16.92 -13.99 8.04
CA THR A 215 -16.58 -15.03 9.02
C THR A 215 -15.56 -15.98 8.42
N GLY A 216 -14.83 -16.69 9.29
CA GLY A 216 -13.90 -17.73 8.85
C GLY A 216 -12.54 -17.23 8.37
N ILE A 217 -12.26 -15.93 8.43
CA ILE A 217 -10.92 -15.43 8.10
C ILE A 217 -9.94 -15.84 9.19
N LEU A 218 -8.96 -16.64 8.81
CA LEU A 218 -7.87 -17.08 9.66
C LEU A 218 -6.67 -16.12 9.61
N ARG A 219 -6.32 -15.64 8.39
CA ARG A 219 -5.21 -14.73 8.17
C ARG A 219 -5.50 -13.77 7.03
N VAL A 220 -5.09 -12.53 7.20
CA VAL A 220 -4.93 -11.54 6.13
C VAL A 220 -3.55 -10.93 6.29
N GLU A 221 -2.72 -11.03 5.27
CA GLU A 221 -1.38 -10.45 5.30
C GLU A 221 -0.86 -10.13 3.90
N LYS A 222 0.30 -9.47 3.82
CA LYS A 222 0.99 -9.27 2.55
C LYS A 222 1.47 -10.63 2.01
N PHE A 223 1.11 -10.93 0.76
CA PHE A 223 1.52 -12.17 0.11
C PHE A 223 3.02 -12.18 -0.19
N SER A 224 3.67 -13.29 0.12
CA SER A 224 5.05 -13.60 -0.25
C SER A 224 5.13 -15.03 -0.78
N GLU A 225 5.72 -15.19 -1.96
CA GLU A 225 5.88 -16.51 -2.60
C GLU A 225 6.86 -17.42 -1.84
N ASP A 226 7.83 -16.80 -1.16
CA ASP A 226 8.91 -17.52 -0.47
C ASP A 226 8.58 -17.85 0.99
N LYS A 227 7.50 -17.28 1.53
CA LYS A 227 7.13 -17.49 2.93
C LYS A 227 6.62 -18.92 3.14
N VAL A 228 7.34 -19.66 3.98
CA VAL A 228 6.98 -21.04 4.33
C VAL A 228 5.96 -21.05 5.45
N TRP A 229 4.94 -21.86 5.27
CA TRP A 229 3.88 -22.09 6.24
C TRP A 229 3.87 -23.52 6.72
N THR A 230 3.53 -23.72 7.98
CA THR A 230 3.32 -25.02 8.57
C THR A 230 1.89 -25.16 9.03
N ALA A 231 1.15 -26.10 8.45
CA ALA A 231 -0.21 -26.42 8.84
C ALA A 231 -0.28 -27.76 9.58
N VAL A 232 -1.07 -27.78 10.66
CA VAL A 232 -1.44 -28.99 11.40
C VAL A 232 -2.93 -29.22 11.20
N LEU A 233 -3.28 -30.44 10.78
CA LEU A 233 -4.67 -30.79 10.46
C LEU A 233 -4.97 -32.28 10.72
N PHE A 234 -6.23 -32.59 10.92
CA PHE A 234 -6.74 -33.96 10.89
C PHE A 234 -7.23 -34.26 9.48
N ASP A 235 -6.68 -35.33 8.90
CA ASP A 235 -7.00 -35.77 7.54
C ASP A 235 -8.11 -36.83 7.57
N ALA A 236 -9.30 -36.47 7.14
CA ALA A 236 -10.47 -37.35 7.13
C ALA A 236 -10.37 -38.50 6.12
N ASP A 237 -9.56 -38.34 5.05
CA ASP A 237 -9.30 -39.41 4.07
C ASP A 237 -8.37 -40.48 4.60
N ASN A 238 -7.76 -40.25 5.77
CA ASN A 238 -6.79 -41.15 6.39
C ASN A 238 -7.11 -41.36 7.89
N ASP A 239 -8.25 -41.94 8.13
CA ASP A 239 -8.74 -42.34 9.48
C ASP A 239 -8.72 -41.16 10.47
N ASN A 240 -8.85 -39.93 9.97
CA ASN A 240 -8.83 -38.73 10.79
C ASN A 240 -7.55 -38.60 11.66
N ASN A 241 -6.42 -39.09 11.15
CA ASN A 241 -5.13 -38.98 11.79
C ASN A 241 -4.58 -37.55 11.73
N LEU A 242 -3.72 -37.21 12.69
CA LEU A 242 -3.01 -35.92 12.71
C LEU A 242 -1.87 -35.86 11.71
N TYR A 243 -1.87 -34.85 10.86
CA TYR A 243 -0.85 -34.57 9.86
C TYR A 243 -0.23 -33.20 10.05
N ILE A 244 1.05 -33.08 9.74
CA ILE A 244 1.76 -31.81 9.58
C ILE A 244 2.24 -31.68 8.15
N LYS A 245 2.12 -30.50 7.58
CA LYS A 245 2.64 -30.16 6.25
C LYS A 245 3.30 -28.81 6.26
N ARG A 246 4.39 -28.65 5.46
CA ARG A 246 5.06 -27.38 5.24
C ARG A 246 5.01 -27.05 3.75
N PHE A 247 4.61 -25.83 3.42
CA PHE A 247 4.36 -25.40 2.04
C PHE A 247 4.46 -23.89 1.90
N THR A 248 4.47 -23.40 0.66
CA THR A 248 4.27 -21.98 0.34
C THR A 248 2.91 -21.83 -0.34
N PHE A 249 2.25 -20.69 -0.10
CA PHE A 249 1.02 -20.35 -0.81
C PHE A 249 1.35 -19.95 -2.26
N GLU A 250 0.46 -20.29 -3.18
CA GLU A 250 0.55 -19.90 -4.59
C GLU A 250 -0.42 -18.76 -4.88
N ARG A 251 -0.15 -17.97 -5.91
CA ARG A 251 -1.10 -16.94 -6.37
C ARG A 251 -2.39 -17.59 -6.83
N ALA A 252 -3.51 -17.12 -6.30
CA ALA A 252 -4.83 -17.63 -6.61
C ALA A 252 -5.82 -16.45 -6.75
N ALA A 253 -6.54 -16.39 -7.87
CA ALA A 253 -7.55 -15.36 -8.04
C ALA A 253 -8.68 -15.50 -7.01
N GLN A 254 -9.22 -14.39 -6.51
CA GLN A 254 -10.33 -14.37 -5.55
C GLN A 254 -11.57 -15.15 -6.05
N THR A 255 -11.76 -15.24 -7.36
CA THR A 255 -12.85 -16.01 -7.96
C THR A 255 -12.62 -17.52 -7.96
N ARG A 256 -11.42 -17.97 -7.59
CA ARG A 256 -11.02 -19.38 -7.57
C ARG A 256 -10.17 -19.63 -6.33
N HIS A 257 -10.81 -19.98 -5.24
CA HIS A 257 -10.12 -20.39 -4.02
C HIS A 257 -9.35 -21.69 -4.27
N LEU A 258 -8.17 -21.77 -3.69
CA LEU A 258 -7.38 -22.99 -3.57
C LEU A 258 -7.45 -23.48 -2.13
N ASN A 259 -7.39 -24.78 -1.90
CA ASN A 259 -7.50 -25.36 -0.58
C ASN A 259 -6.22 -26.11 -0.20
N PHE A 260 -5.65 -25.80 0.98
CA PHE A 260 -4.45 -26.49 1.47
C PHE A 260 -4.74 -27.72 2.32
N MET A 261 -5.98 -27.94 2.78
CA MET A 261 -6.36 -29.12 3.56
C MET A 261 -6.73 -30.31 2.70
N GLY A 262 -7.09 -30.08 1.43
CA GLY A 262 -7.58 -31.10 0.51
C GLY A 262 -9.06 -30.92 0.17
N ASP A 263 -9.61 -31.83 -0.64
CA ASP A 263 -10.98 -31.71 -1.16
C ASP A 263 -12.05 -32.25 -0.18
N ASN A 264 -11.64 -32.97 0.87
CA ASN A 264 -12.58 -33.56 1.81
C ASN A 264 -13.00 -32.53 2.88
N PRO A 265 -14.27 -32.09 2.92
CA PRO A 265 -14.75 -31.08 3.87
C PRO A 265 -14.77 -31.56 5.34
N ALA A 266 -14.58 -32.87 5.56
CA ALA A 266 -14.46 -33.43 6.91
C ALA A 266 -13.04 -33.30 7.48
N CYS A 267 -12.05 -32.86 6.70
CA CYS A 267 -10.74 -32.49 7.22
C CYS A 267 -10.88 -31.33 8.20
N ARG A 268 -10.12 -31.38 9.28
CA ARG A 268 -10.26 -30.42 10.38
C ARG A 268 -8.96 -29.68 10.60
N PHE A 269 -9.03 -28.38 10.47
CA PHE A 269 -7.93 -27.46 10.75
C PHE A 269 -7.60 -27.45 12.26
N VAL A 270 -6.30 -27.38 12.58
CA VAL A 270 -5.80 -27.30 13.96
C VAL A 270 -4.96 -26.06 14.19
N ALA A 271 -3.91 -25.84 13.38
CA ALA A 271 -3.01 -24.71 13.51
C ALA A 271 -2.36 -24.34 12.16
N LEU A 272 -2.04 -23.06 12.01
CA LEU A 272 -1.26 -22.52 10.90
C LEU A 272 -0.19 -21.57 11.44
N SER A 273 1.07 -21.95 11.29
CA SER A 273 2.22 -21.17 11.73
C SER A 273 3.03 -20.67 10.56
N SER A 274 3.51 -19.43 10.66
CA SER A 274 4.49 -18.83 9.74
C SER A 274 5.88 -18.70 10.36
N GLU A 275 6.10 -19.28 11.53
CA GLU A 275 7.40 -19.32 12.17
C GLU A 275 8.41 -20.12 11.32
N ALA A 276 9.67 -19.70 11.32
CA ALA A 276 10.72 -20.42 10.58
C ALA A 276 10.96 -21.82 11.14
N TYR A 277 10.93 -21.95 12.47
CA TYR A 277 11.15 -23.20 13.21
C TYR A 277 9.96 -23.51 14.13
N PRO A 278 8.77 -23.82 13.59
CA PRO A 278 7.57 -24.01 14.39
C PRO A 278 7.65 -25.34 15.15
N ARG A 279 7.23 -25.32 16.40
CA ARG A 279 7.21 -26.47 17.29
C ARG A 279 5.81 -26.72 17.82
N PHE A 280 5.43 -27.97 17.88
CA PHE A 280 4.11 -28.37 18.35
C PHE A 280 4.22 -29.46 19.43
N GLU A 281 3.44 -29.30 20.49
CA GLU A 281 3.22 -30.33 21.51
C GLU A 281 1.89 -31.01 21.21
N VAL A 282 1.92 -32.33 21.18
CA VAL A 282 0.75 -33.18 20.94
C VAL A 282 0.48 -34.00 22.21
N THR A 283 -0.67 -33.80 22.82
CA THR A 283 -1.14 -34.58 23.95
C THR A 283 -2.19 -35.60 23.50
N TYR A 284 -2.20 -36.75 24.12
CA TYR A 284 -3.07 -37.86 23.73
C TYR A 284 -4.36 -37.91 24.57
N GLY A 285 -5.42 -38.41 23.96
CA GLY A 285 -6.69 -38.69 24.61
C GLY A 285 -6.85 -40.19 24.96
N ALA A 286 -7.85 -40.51 25.75
CA ALA A 286 -8.13 -41.89 26.10
C ALA A 286 -8.28 -42.82 24.87
N PRO A 287 -7.71 -44.03 24.86
CA PRO A 287 -7.07 -44.72 25.99
C PRO A 287 -5.58 -44.42 26.18
N ASP A 288 -4.99 -43.51 25.41
CA ASP A 288 -3.56 -43.24 25.36
C ASP A 288 -3.14 -42.02 26.22
N ASP A 289 -4.01 -41.50 27.06
CA ASP A 289 -3.83 -40.31 27.91
C ASP A 289 -2.71 -40.42 28.95
N PHE A 290 -2.26 -41.64 29.24
CA PHE A 290 -1.12 -41.93 30.11
C PHE A 290 0.27 -41.68 29.44
N ARG A 291 0.29 -41.42 28.11
CA ARG A 291 1.54 -41.21 27.39
C ARG A 291 2.07 -39.82 27.61
N GLU A 292 3.40 -39.69 27.58
CA GLU A 292 4.04 -38.40 27.61
C GLU A 292 3.70 -37.61 26.31
N PRO A 293 3.54 -36.26 26.41
CA PRO A 293 3.34 -35.42 25.25
C PRO A 293 4.46 -35.57 24.23
N LEU A 294 4.10 -35.60 22.94
CA LEU A 294 5.05 -35.63 21.84
C LEU A 294 5.36 -34.21 21.40
N VAL A 295 6.62 -33.79 21.49
CA VAL A 295 7.09 -32.51 20.96
C VAL A 295 7.69 -32.73 19.55
N ILE A 296 7.28 -31.90 18.59
CA ILE A 296 7.66 -31.99 17.20
C ILE A 296 8.26 -30.67 16.75
N ASP A 297 9.50 -30.71 16.27
CA ASP A 297 10.11 -29.65 15.47
C ASP A 297 9.72 -29.87 14.00
N ALA A 298 8.80 -29.03 13.51
CA ALA A 298 8.19 -29.27 12.21
C ALA A 298 9.20 -29.15 11.06
N GLU A 299 10.23 -28.34 11.21
CA GLU A 299 11.29 -28.17 10.19
C GLU A 299 12.12 -29.44 10.03
N GLU A 300 12.47 -30.11 11.12
CA GLU A 300 13.18 -31.42 11.10
C GLU A 300 12.25 -32.56 10.71
N PHE A 301 10.97 -32.45 11.08
CA PHE A 301 10.01 -33.50 10.86
C PHE A 301 9.60 -33.65 9.39
N ILE A 302 9.41 -32.52 8.65
CA ILE A 302 8.97 -32.53 7.25
C ILE A 302 9.56 -31.37 6.47
N GLY A 303 10.10 -31.65 5.28
CA GLY A 303 10.53 -30.65 4.32
C GLY A 303 9.36 -29.91 3.65
N VAL A 304 9.67 -28.74 3.07
CA VAL A 304 8.69 -27.92 2.32
C VAL A 304 8.27 -28.64 1.03
N LYS A 305 6.98 -28.67 0.76
CA LYS A 305 6.36 -29.25 -0.45
C LYS A 305 5.26 -28.33 -0.98
N SER A 306 4.61 -28.69 -2.09
CA SER A 306 3.44 -27.95 -2.57
C SER A 306 2.29 -27.97 -1.53
N TYR A 307 1.48 -26.92 -1.54
CA TYR A 307 0.27 -26.85 -0.69
C TYR A 307 -0.70 -28.03 -0.93
N LYS A 308 -0.66 -28.66 -2.11
CA LYS A 308 -1.46 -29.86 -2.47
C LYS A 308 -0.93 -31.13 -1.81
N ALA A 309 0.29 -31.12 -1.31
CA ALA A 309 0.86 -32.32 -0.69
C ALA A 309 0.10 -32.67 0.58
N LYS A 310 -0.12 -33.96 0.83
CA LYS A 310 -0.85 -34.48 1.97
C LYS A 310 -0.20 -34.16 3.32
N GLY A 311 1.12 -34.05 3.35
CA GLY A 311 1.88 -33.88 4.57
C GLY A 311 2.43 -35.21 5.12
N LYS A 312 2.93 -35.18 6.35
CA LYS A 312 3.44 -36.36 7.05
C LYS A 312 2.59 -36.61 8.29
N ARG A 313 2.15 -37.87 8.45
CA ARG A 313 1.37 -38.28 9.61
C ARG A 313 2.22 -38.19 10.89
N VAL A 314 1.66 -37.59 11.90
CA VAL A 314 2.29 -37.43 13.23
C VAL A 314 2.12 -38.69 14.07
N THR A 315 0.88 -39.14 14.20
CA THR A 315 0.52 -40.28 15.02
C THR A 315 -0.75 -40.96 14.52
N THR A 316 -0.95 -42.20 14.91
CA THR A 316 -2.21 -42.95 14.71
C THR A 316 -3.02 -43.00 16.02
N LEU A 317 -2.49 -42.44 17.12
CA LEU A 317 -3.12 -42.46 18.43
C LEU A 317 -4.18 -41.34 18.50
N ASN A 318 -5.11 -41.48 19.44
CA ASN A 318 -6.12 -40.45 19.68
C ASN A 318 -5.45 -39.20 20.26
N VAL A 319 -5.61 -38.06 19.58
CA VAL A 319 -5.02 -36.78 19.98
C VAL A 319 -6.07 -35.95 20.71
N ALA A 320 -5.75 -35.56 21.95
CA ALA A 320 -6.60 -34.69 22.76
C ALA A 320 -6.40 -33.20 22.38
N LYS A 321 -5.14 -32.76 22.24
CA LYS A 321 -4.81 -31.37 21.99
C LYS A 321 -3.48 -31.24 21.26
N VAL A 322 -3.39 -30.23 20.43
CA VAL A 322 -2.14 -29.73 19.83
C VAL A 322 -1.93 -28.30 20.27
N THR A 323 -0.73 -28.00 20.76
CA THR A 323 -0.36 -26.63 21.20
C THR A 323 0.90 -26.21 20.49
N GLU A 324 0.90 -25.04 19.88
CA GLU A 324 2.10 -24.45 19.33
C GLU A 324 3.00 -23.95 20.46
N LEU A 325 4.27 -24.34 20.42
CA LEU A 325 5.30 -23.95 21.38
C LEU A 325 6.17 -22.85 20.80
N LYS A 326 6.79 -22.07 21.67
CA LYS A 326 7.79 -21.09 21.22
C LYS A 326 8.96 -21.78 20.53
N PRO A 327 9.47 -21.23 19.42
CA PRO A 327 10.66 -21.73 18.76
C PRO A 327 11.86 -21.74 19.73
N THR A 328 12.73 -22.73 19.59
CA THR A 328 14.03 -22.79 20.31
C THR A 328 15.17 -22.28 19.44
N ARG A 329 14.93 -22.13 18.14
CA ARG A 329 15.86 -21.60 17.15
C ARG A 329 15.23 -20.42 16.45
N PHE A 330 16.05 -19.44 16.07
CA PHE A 330 15.63 -18.26 15.32
C PHE A 330 16.45 -18.21 14.02
N PRO A 331 15.88 -17.71 12.92
CA PRO A 331 16.66 -17.46 11.70
C PRO A 331 17.79 -16.47 12.02
N GLU A 332 18.93 -16.64 11.36
CA GLU A 332 19.98 -15.64 11.41
C GLU A 332 19.44 -14.34 10.80
N PRO A 333 19.69 -13.17 11.43
CA PRO A 333 19.27 -11.89 10.88
C PRO A 333 19.86 -11.73 9.47
N THR A 334 19.06 -11.25 8.54
CA THR A 334 19.53 -10.90 7.21
C THR A 334 20.50 -9.72 7.30
N GLU A 335 21.41 -9.59 6.32
CA GLU A 335 22.39 -8.49 6.30
C GLU A 335 21.73 -7.11 6.44
N GLU A 336 20.52 -6.91 5.90
CA GLU A 336 19.72 -5.69 6.05
C GLU A 336 19.20 -5.47 7.48
N GLU A 337 18.83 -6.53 8.21
CA GLU A 337 18.38 -6.45 9.61
C GLU A 337 19.56 -6.25 10.56
N ALA A 338 20.75 -6.73 10.20
CA ALA A 338 21.98 -6.53 10.96
C ALA A 338 22.45 -5.08 10.87
N GLU A 339 22.40 -4.42 9.71
CA GLU A 339 22.73 -3.00 9.55
C GLU A 339 21.81 -2.08 10.38
N TYR A 340 20.50 -2.37 10.44
CA TYR A 340 19.56 -1.60 11.27
C TYR A 340 19.78 -1.77 12.78
N SER A 341 20.36 -2.88 13.22
CA SER A 341 20.65 -3.12 14.64
C SER A 341 21.95 -2.46 15.11
N GLU A 342 22.89 -2.18 14.21
CA GLU A 342 24.14 -1.49 14.52
C GLU A 342 23.98 0.03 14.61
N GLU A 343 23.08 0.64 13.84
CA GLU A 343 22.80 2.09 13.93
C GLU A 343 22.03 2.52 15.19
N GLY A 344 21.44 1.58 15.93
CA GLY A 344 20.66 1.85 17.16
C GLY A 344 21.47 1.88 18.46
N ASN A 345 22.77 1.61 18.45
CA ASN A 345 23.55 1.40 19.66
C ASN A 345 24.62 2.47 19.95
N ASP A 346 24.53 3.63 19.32
CA ASP A 346 25.30 4.82 19.74
C ASP A 346 24.62 5.50 20.94
N THR A 347 24.76 4.89 22.10
CA THR A 347 24.66 5.61 23.37
C THR A 347 25.94 6.42 23.56
N PRO A 348 25.87 7.75 23.79
CA PRO A 348 27.08 8.51 24.07
C PRO A 348 27.68 8.04 25.40
N ASP A 349 28.88 7.52 25.31
CA ASP A 349 29.77 7.22 26.43
C ASP A 349 29.89 8.45 27.35
N SER A 350 29.24 8.40 28.50
CA SER A 350 29.45 9.37 29.58
C SER A 350 30.76 9.02 30.29
N GLY A 351 31.84 9.49 29.72
CA GLY A 351 33.13 9.51 30.38
C GLY A 351 33.06 10.34 31.66
N ALA A 352 33.17 9.69 32.79
CA ALA A 352 33.39 10.34 34.07
C ALA A 352 34.80 10.91 34.14
N PRO A 353 35.00 12.19 34.50
CA PRO A 353 36.31 12.67 34.94
C PRO A 353 36.44 12.47 36.43
N THR A 354 37.42 11.67 36.82
CA THR A 354 38.04 11.70 38.16
C THR A 354 38.91 12.94 38.28
N SER A 355 38.59 13.85 39.20
CA SER A 355 39.54 14.73 39.82
C SER A 355 39.04 15.17 41.20
N ASP A 356 39.80 14.78 42.22
CA ASP A 356 39.80 15.32 43.57
C ASP A 356 40.06 16.83 43.56
N GLU A 357 39.20 17.61 44.23
CA GLU A 357 39.60 18.72 45.12
C GLU A 357 38.34 19.37 45.75
N PRO A 358 38.49 20.19 46.86
CA PRO A 358 37.64 20.02 48.04
C PRO A 358 36.46 21.00 48.13
N VAL A 359 35.52 20.58 48.93
CA VAL A 359 34.28 21.25 49.39
C VAL A 359 34.57 22.65 49.94
N GLN A 360 33.92 23.67 49.38
CA GLN A 360 33.61 24.95 50.09
C GLN A 360 32.09 25.10 50.17
N THR A 361 31.63 25.10 51.42
CA THR A 361 30.28 25.44 51.85
C THR A 361 30.05 26.94 51.67
N VAL A 362 28.95 27.30 51.01
CA VAL A 362 28.36 28.62 51.04
C VAL A 362 26.85 28.52 51.24
N ASP A 363 26.37 29.19 52.32
CA ASP A 363 25.00 29.24 52.79
C ASP A 363 24.03 29.92 51.78
N PRO A 364 22.71 29.62 51.87
CA PRO A 364 21.70 30.22 50.99
C PRO A 364 21.25 31.60 51.49
N PRO A 365 20.96 32.57 50.61
CA PRO A 365 20.31 33.78 50.99
C PRO A 365 18.78 33.65 51.06
N SER A 366 18.28 34.25 52.09
CA SER A 366 16.91 34.42 52.57
C SER A 366 15.92 34.98 51.56
N GLN A 367 14.68 34.54 51.75
CA GLN A 367 13.43 35.07 51.20
C GLN A 367 13.25 36.57 51.45
N THR A 368 12.74 37.32 50.49
CA THR A 368 11.85 38.46 50.71
C THR A 368 10.63 38.28 49.81
N GLU A 369 9.49 38.21 50.52
CA GLU A 369 8.15 38.43 50.01
C GLU A 369 8.04 39.90 49.56
N ASP A 370 7.39 40.15 48.44
CA ASP A 370 6.42 41.16 48.10
C ASP A 370 6.37 41.31 46.58
N ASP A 371 5.31 40.93 45.97
CA ASP A 371 4.29 41.73 45.34
C ASP A 371 3.20 40.84 44.73
N LEU A 372 2.08 40.92 45.39
CA LEU A 372 0.78 40.47 44.94
C LEU A 372 0.17 41.54 44.02
N MET A 373 -0.60 41.04 43.10
CA MET A 373 -1.81 41.64 42.54
C MET A 373 -1.84 42.03 41.08
N ASP A 374 -2.92 41.46 40.52
CA ASP A 374 -3.78 41.90 39.40
C ASP A 374 -3.29 41.61 37.97
N ASP A 375 -4.01 40.78 37.18
CA ASP A 375 -5.37 41.00 36.73
C ASP A 375 -6.03 39.73 36.13
N LEU A 376 -7.18 39.43 36.64
CA LEU A 376 -8.22 38.60 36.08
C LEU A 376 -9.00 39.37 35.01
N THR A 377 -9.00 38.91 33.77
CA THR A 377 -10.13 38.98 32.83
C THR A 377 -9.70 38.30 31.56
N GLY A 378 -10.17 37.14 31.23
CA GLY A 378 -11.42 36.73 30.69
C GLY A 378 -11.67 37.26 29.28
N GLN A 379 -11.38 36.44 28.25
CA GLN A 379 -12.33 36.24 27.15
C GLN A 379 -11.79 35.33 26.05
N LEU A 380 -12.40 34.15 25.91
CA LEU A 380 -12.47 33.35 24.70
C LEU A 380 -12.95 34.20 23.52
N LYS A 381 -12.26 34.15 22.40
CA LYS A 381 -12.83 34.41 21.08
C LYS A 381 -12.53 33.24 20.13
N LEU A 382 -13.57 32.51 19.87
CA LEU A 382 -13.76 31.67 18.67
C LEU A 382 -13.86 32.57 17.44
N PHE A 383 -13.08 32.25 16.44
CA PHE A 383 -13.46 32.34 15.04
C PHE A 383 -12.80 31.20 14.26
#